data_33263160093754d674c50fa410ff82a5
#
_entry.id   33263160093754d674c50fa410ff82a5
#
_cell.length_a   1.000
_cell.length_b   1.000
_cell.length_c   1.000
_cell.angle_alpha   90.00
_cell.angle_beta   90.00
_cell.angle_gamma   90.00
#
_symmetry.space_group_name_H-M   'P 1'
#
loop_
_entity.id
_entity.type
_entity.pdbx_description
1 polymer ?
#
loop_
_entity_poly.entity_id
_entity_poly.type
_entity_poly.pdbx_seq_one_letter_code
_entity_poly.pdbx_strand_id
1 'polypeptide(L)'
;MFEQAALRPAQLGDWAGVWPLLQGMGQVESEAQTRQRFRRVIANETEFLPVAELGGILVGYAWAHQGPVHLRAGRSTVRMSDLFVAPEWRRKGIGRLLVDAVVRWARERRADWLEWQASQSAAPFYERLGYVGDPCPDPDHPFFEITLAPDLRSP
;
A
#
# COMPACT_ATOMS: atom_id res chain seq x y z
N MET A 1 -1.05 -29.20 -8.01
CA MET A 1 -0.09 -28.08 -8.03
C MET A 1 -0.90 -26.79 -7.88
N PHE A 2 -0.69 -26.06 -6.81
CA PHE A 2 -1.43 -24.81 -6.61
C PHE A 2 -0.77 -23.72 -7.46
N GLU A 3 -1.57 -23.04 -8.26
CA GLU A 3 -1.11 -21.88 -9.02
C GLU A 3 -0.67 -20.79 -8.06
N GLN A 4 0.56 -20.31 -8.22
CA GLN A 4 1.11 -19.26 -7.39
C GLN A 4 0.71 -17.91 -7.99
N ALA A 5 0.32 -16.95 -7.12
CA ALA A 5 0.00 -15.61 -7.57
C ALA A 5 1.22 -14.94 -8.21
N ALA A 6 1.02 -14.33 -9.37
CA ALA A 6 2.03 -13.53 -10.04
C ALA A 6 1.92 -12.07 -9.58
N LEU A 7 3.05 -11.46 -9.24
CA LEU A 7 3.15 -10.05 -8.86
C LEU A 7 3.66 -9.24 -10.04
N ARG A 8 2.98 -8.15 -10.35
CA ARG A 8 3.41 -7.20 -11.38
C ARG A 8 2.89 -5.79 -11.08
N PRO A 9 3.50 -4.73 -11.64
CA PRO A 9 2.91 -3.41 -11.58
C PRO A 9 1.55 -3.39 -12.28
N ALA A 10 0.60 -2.63 -11.72
CA ALA A 10 -0.68 -2.40 -12.36
C ALA A 10 -0.51 -1.62 -13.67
N GLN A 11 -1.37 -1.88 -14.61
CA GLN A 11 -1.44 -1.21 -15.92
C GLN A 11 -2.80 -0.52 -16.08
N LEU A 12 -2.91 0.43 -17.01
CA LEU A 12 -4.18 1.15 -17.24
C LEU A 12 -5.34 0.20 -17.56
N GLY A 13 -5.07 -0.91 -18.25
CA GLY A 13 -6.05 -1.94 -18.57
C GLY A 13 -6.57 -2.75 -17.38
N ASP A 14 -5.95 -2.63 -16.21
CA ASP A 14 -6.32 -3.38 -15.02
C ASP A 14 -7.49 -2.77 -14.23
N TRP A 15 -8.01 -1.63 -14.66
CA TRP A 15 -9.02 -0.90 -13.90
C TRP A 15 -10.21 -1.76 -13.47
N ALA A 16 -10.75 -2.58 -14.39
CA ALA A 16 -11.89 -3.45 -14.07
C ALA A 16 -11.61 -4.45 -12.94
N GLY A 17 -10.35 -4.91 -12.81
CA GLY A 17 -9.94 -5.79 -11.72
C GLY A 17 -9.50 -5.05 -10.46
N VAL A 18 -8.98 -3.85 -10.59
CA VAL A 18 -8.52 -3.02 -9.45
C VAL A 18 -9.70 -2.39 -8.71
N TRP A 19 -10.71 -1.91 -9.42
CA TRP A 19 -11.85 -1.23 -8.82
C TRP A 19 -12.55 -2.04 -7.70
N PRO A 20 -12.89 -3.32 -7.91
CA PRO A 20 -13.47 -4.12 -6.82
C PRO A 20 -12.54 -4.28 -5.61
N LEU A 21 -11.23 -4.33 -5.81
CA LEU A 21 -10.25 -4.42 -4.72
C LEU A 21 -10.22 -3.13 -3.90
N LEU A 22 -10.27 -1.97 -4.56
CA LEU A 22 -10.36 -0.68 -3.87
C LEU A 22 -11.65 -0.56 -3.07
N GLN A 23 -12.77 -1.00 -3.64
CA GLN A 23 -14.05 -1.05 -2.93
C GLN A 23 -13.98 -1.97 -1.70
N GLY A 24 -13.31 -3.11 -1.82
CA GLY A 24 -13.09 -4.04 -0.72
C GLY A 24 -12.25 -3.47 0.41
N MET A 25 -11.25 -2.63 0.07
CA MET A 25 -10.45 -1.90 1.06
C MET A 25 -11.30 -0.86 1.80
N GLY A 26 -12.27 -0.26 1.13
CA GLY A 26 -13.23 0.69 1.72
C GLY A 26 -12.85 2.16 1.54
N GLN A 27 -13.75 3.04 1.94
CA GLN A 27 -13.58 4.49 1.89
C GLN A 27 -13.24 5.02 0.50
N VAL A 28 -13.90 4.51 -0.52
CA VAL A 28 -13.74 4.97 -1.90
C VAL A 28 -14.75 6.08 -2.24
N GLU A 29 -14.31 7.02 -3.05
CA GLU A 29 -15.19 8.01 -3.67
C GLU A 29 -15.85 7.44 -4.94
N SER A 30 -16.40 8.29 -5.79
CA SER A 30 -16.98 7.84 -7.05
C SER A 30 -15.97 7.08 -7.91
N GLU A 31 -16.46 6.15 -8.72
CA GLU A 31 -15.61 5.39 -9.63
C GLU A 31 -14.82 6.31 -10.57
N ALA A 32 -15.45 7.34 -11.10
CA ALA A 32 -14.83 8.27 -12.05
C ALA A 32 -13.64 9.02 -11.42
N GLN A 33 -13.81 9.54 -10.20
CA GLN A 33 -12.74 10.23 -9.46
C GLN A 33 -11.62 9.28 -9.07
N THR A 34 -11.95 8.09 -8.60
CA THR A 34 -10.97 7.09 -8.20
C THR A 34 -10.18 6.58 -9.42
N ARG A 35 -10.84 6.37 -10.56
CA ARG A 35 -10.18 6.00 -11.81
C ARG A 35 -9.22 7.08 -12.31
N GLN A 36 -9.56 8.34 -12.13
CA GLN A 36 -8.68 9.46 -12.47
C GLN A 36 -7.40 9.42 -11.62
N ARG A 37 -7.52 9.17 -10.31
CA ARG A 37 -6.35 9.00 -9.43
C ARG A 37 -5.53 7.76 -9.80
N PHE A 38 -6.18 6.65 -10.12
CA PHE A 38 -5.50 5.45 -10.59
C PHE A 38 -4.63 5.72 -11.81
N ARG A 39 -5.15 6.44 -12.80
CA ARG A 39 -4.36 6.84 -13.99
C ARG A 39 -3.15 7.67 -13.62
N ARG A 40 -3.29 8.59 -12.68
CA ARG A 40 -2.19 9.40 -12.18
C ARG A 40 -1.12 8.55 -11.48
N VAL A 41 -1.53 7.62 -10.64
CA VAL A 41 -0.62 6.70 -9.95
C VAL A 41 0.17 5.87 -10.95
N ILE A 42 -0.47 5.31 -11.96
CA ILE A 42 0.20 4.51 -13.01
C ILE A 42 1.23 5.35 -13.79
N ALA A 43 0.97 6.62 -14.01
CA ALA A 43 1.86 7.52 -14.75
C ALA A 43 3.01 8.09 -13.91
N ASN A 44 3.00 7.91 -12.60
CA ASN A 44 3.94 8.56 -11.69
C ASN A 44 5.04 7.59 -11.24
N GLU A 45 6.28 7.89 -11.59
CA GLU A 45 7.45 7.07 -11.26
C GLU A 45 7.75 6.98 -9.76
N THR A 46 7.24 7.92 -8.95
CA THR A 46 7.42 7.91 -7.49
C THR A 46 6.34 7.12 -6.77
N GLU A 47 5.42 6.51 -7.50
CA GLU A 47 4.35 5.68 -6.95
C GLU A 47 4.44 4.26 -7.51
N PHE A 48 4.04 3.29 -6.70
CA PHE A 48 4.08 1.88 -7.03
C PHE A 48 2.78 1.21 -6.62
N LEU A 49 2.11 0.60 -7.58
CA LEU A 49 0.86 -0.11 -7.39
C LEU A 49 1.02 -1.55 -7.89
N PRO A 50 1.65 -2.44 -7.11
CA PRO A 50 1.72 -3.85 -7.48
C PRO A 50 0.37 -4.51 -7.31
N VAL A 51 0.05 -5.40 -8.23
CA VAL A 51 -1.14 -6.25 -8.17
C VAL A 51 -0.71 -7.70 -8.13
N ALA A 52 -1.49 -8.51 -7.43
CA ALA A 52 -1.38 -9.96 -7.41
C ALA A 52 -2.44 -10.55 -8.33
N GLU A 53 -1.99 -11.33 -9.31
CA GLU A 53 -2.84 -11.98 -10.29
C GLU A 53 -2.78 -13.49 -10.10
N LEU A 54 -3.92 -14.13 -10.11
CA LEU A 54 -4.06 -15.58 -10.02
C LEU A 54 -5.11 -16.06 -11.03
N GLY A 55 -4.69 -16.91 -11.97
CA GLY A 55 -5.60 -17.39 -13.00
C GLY A 55 -6.25 -16.29 -13.85
N GLY A 56 -5.54 -15.19 -14.11
CA GLY A 56 -6.07 -14.06 -14.86
C GLY A 56 -6.98 -13.11 -14.07
N ILE A 57 -7.12 -13.34 -12.76
CA ILE A 57 -7.95 -12.54 -11.87
C ILE A 57 -7.05 -11.77 -10.90
N LEU A 58 -7.30 -10.47 -10.72
CA LEU A 58 -6.61 -9.69 -9.69
C LEU A 58 -7.23 -10.00 -8.33
N VAL A 59 -6.39 -10.45 -7.40
CA VAL A 59 -6.80 -10.94 -6.08
C VAL A 59 -6.29 -10.08 -4.93
N GLY A 60 -5.41 -9.13 -5.20
CA GLY A 60 -4.88 -8.21 -4.20
C GLY A 60 -4.04 -7.11 -4.82
N TYR A 61 -3.76 -6.08 -4.03
CA TYR A 61 -2.89 -4.97 -4.42
C TYR A 61 -2.19 -4.39 -3.20
N ALA A 62 -1.12 -3.67 -3.45
CA ALA A 62 -0.54 -2.73 -2.51
C ALA A 62 -0.36 -1.36 -3.19
N TRP A 63 -0.24 -0.32 -2.41
CA TRP A 63 0.08 1.01 -2.92
C TRP A 63 1.13 1.65 -2.04
N ALA A 64 2.22 2.09 -2.67
CA ALA A 64 3.33 2.74 -2.01
C ALA A 64 3.77 3.96 -2.82
N HIS A 65 4.36 4.93 -2.13
CA HIS A 65 4.89 6.13 -2.77
C HIS A 65 6.19 6.56 -2.09
N GLN A 66 7.10 7.10 -2.88
CA GLN A 66 8.34 7.70 -2.40
C GLN A 66 8.14 9.20 -2.18
N GLY A 67 8.40 9.65 -0.96
CA GLY A 67 8.40 11.06 -0.62
C GLY A 67 9.61 11.80 -1.22
N PRO A 68 9.63 13.12 -1.12
CA PRO A 68 10.77 13.91 -1.58
C PRO A 68 12.03 13.57 -0.78
N VAL A 69 13.18 13.76 -1.40
CA VAL A 69 14.47 13.67 -0.71
C VAL A 69 14.54 14.77 0.35
N HIS A 70 14.88 14.40 1.57
CA HIS A 70 14.99 15.35 2.68
C HIS A 70 16.04 16.42 2.38
N LEU A 71 15.62 17.67 2.43
CA LEU A 71 16.44 18.80 1.96
C LEU A 71 17.84 18.87 2.60
N ARG A 72 17.93 18.63 3.91
CA ARG A 72 19.19 18.72 4.65
C ARG A 72 19.99 17.41 4.66
N ALA A 73 19.30 16.29 4.83
CA ALA A 73 19.96 15.00 5.07
C ALA A 73 20.13 14.14 3.81
N GLY A 74 19.46 14.50 2.71
CA GLY A 74 19.53 13.74 1.46
C GLY A 74 18.90 12.35 1.55
N ARG A 75 18.03 12.11 2.53
CA ARG A 75 17.37 10.84 2.79
C ARG A 75 15.94 10.84 2.25
N SER A 76 15.44 9.67 1.90
CA SER A 76 14.06 9.52 1.42
C SER A 76 13.34 8.37 2.12
N THR A 77 12.03 8.49 2.16
CA THR A 77 11.14 7.50 2.77
C THR A 77 10.13 7.02 1.73
N VAL A 78 9.95 5.72 1.66
CA VAL A 78 8.79 5.11 0.99
C VAL A 78 7.73 4.83 2.03
N ARG A 79 6.50 5.19 1.72
CA ARG A 79 5.34 4.86 2.55
C ARG A 79 4.42 3.89 1.79
N MET A 80 4.10 2.77 2.43
CA MET A 80 3.02 1.90 1.98
C MET A 80 1.71 2.37 2.61
N SER A 81 0.77 2.80 1.78
CA SER A 81 -0.50 3.36 2.23
C SER A 81 -1.62 2.34 2.22
N ASP A 82 -1.60 1.39 1.27
CA ASP A 82 -2.59 0.33 1.17
C ASP A 82 -1.93 -1.03 1.02
N LEU A 83 -2.56 -2.03 1.62
CA LEU A 83 -2.33 -3.46 1.36
C LEU A 83 -3.67 -4.17 1.50
N PHE A 84 -4.13 -4.81 0.44
CA PHE A 84 -5.41 -5.52 0.43
C PHE A 84 -5.33 -6.82 -0.36
N VAL A 85 -5.88 -7.86 0.23
CA VAL A 85 -6.13 -9.15 -0.45
C VAL A 85 -7.61 -9.46 -0.29
N ALA A 86 -8.26 -9.80 -1.40
CA ALA A 86 -9.66 -10.18 -1.39
C ALA A 86 -9.89 -11.34 -0.39
N PRO A 87 -10.97 -11.28 0.43
CA PRO A 87 -11.15 -12.21 1.57
C PRO A 87 -11.02 -13.68 1.23
N GLU A 88 -11.55 -14.10 0.09
CA GLU A 88 -11.52 -15.49 -0.39
C GLU A 88 -10.11 -15.98 -0.76
N TRP A 89 -9.17 -15.05 -0.93
CA TRP A 89 -7.78 -15.34 -1.30
C TRP A 89 -6.79 -15.14 -0.16
N ARG A 90 -7.27 -14.79 1.02
CA ARG A 90 -6.41 -14.60 2.21
C ARG A 90 -5.83 -15.92 2.72
N ARG A 91 -4.79 -15.83 3.54
CA ARG A 91 -4.06 -16.96 4.14
C ARG A 91 -3.40 -17.90 3.12
N LYS A 92 -3.07 -17.38 1.94
CA LYS A 92 -2.37 -18.07 0.87
C LYS A 92 -1.01 -17.46 0.55
N GLY A 93 -0.51 -16.59 1.43
CA GLY A 93 0.79 -15.94 1.26
C GLY A 93 0.79 -14.73 0.32
N ILE A 94 -0.34 -14.33 -0.24
CA ILE A 94 -0.42 -13.24 -1.22
C ILE A 94 -0.06 -11.88 -0.58
N GLY A 95 -0.52 -11.62 0.63
CA GLY A 95 -0.17 -10.40 1.36
C GLY A 95 1.33 -10.27 1.58
N ARG A 96 2.01 -11.37 1.93
CA ARG A 96 3.46 -11.41 2.05
C ARG A 96 4.16 -11.07 0.74
N LEU A 97 3.71 -11.66 -0.37
CA LEU A 97 4.28 -11.38 -1.69
C LEU A 97 4.15 -9.90 -2.05
N LEU A 98 3.01 -9.29 -1.75
CA LEU A 98 2.78 -7.86 -1.97
C LEU A 98 3.71 -6.98 -1.12
N VAL A 99 3.87 -7.29 0.17
CA VAL A 99 4.83 -6.59 1.05
C VAL A 99 6.24 -6.73 0.52
N ASP A 100 6.66 -7.94 0.16
CA ASP A 100 8.00 -8.20 -0.40
C ASP A 100 8.24 -7.41 -1.70
N ALA A 101 7.22 -7.27 -2.55
CA ALA A 101 7.29 -6.45 -3.76
C ALA A 101 7.52 -4.97 -3.44
N VAL A 102 6.83 -4.44 -2.43
CA VAL A 102 7.02 -3.05 -1.97
C VAL A 102 8.41 -2.85 -1.37
N VAL A 103 8.87 -3.79 -0.54
CA VAL A 103 10.24 -3.76 0.03
C VAL A 103 11.29 -3.72 -1.07
N ARG A 104 11.14 -4.58 -2.09
CA ARG A 104 12.06 -4.62 -3.23
C ARG A 104 12.08 -3.31 -3.99
N TRP A 105 10.90 -2.77 -4.30
CA TRP A 105 10.78 -1.50 -5.00
C TRP A 105 11.40 -0.34 -4.18
N ALA A 106 11.17 -0.29 -2.87
CA ALA A 106 11.77 0.72 -2.01
C ALA A 106 13.30 0.65 -2.02
N ARG A 107 13.88 -0.56 -2.03
CA ARG A 107 15.34 -0.76 -2.15
C ARG A 107 15.88 -0.33 -3.52
N GLU A 108 15.18 -0.66 -4.59
CA GLU A 108 15.53 -0.23 -5.95
C GLU A 108 15.52 1.30 -6.09
N ARG A 109 14.58 1.95 -5.38
CA ARG A 109 14.47 3.41 -5.29
C ARG A 109 15.52 4.03 -4.34
N ARG A 110 16.35 3.21 -3.69
CA ARG A 110 17.37 3.65 -2.71
C ARG A 110 16.77 4.46 -1.56
N ALA A 111 15.54 4.13 -1.14
CA ALA A 111 14.93 4.72 0.03
C ALA A 111 15.68 4.30 1.30
N ASP A 112 15.81 5.21 2.23
CA ASP A 112 16.44 4.93 3.53
C ASP A 112 15.49 4.21 4.48
N TRP A 113 14.18 4.47 4.34
CA TRP A 113 13.13 3.84 5.14
C TRP A 113 11.94 3.43 4.30
N LEU A 114 11.30 2.37 4.75
CA LEU A 114 9.94 1.99 4.35
C LEU A 114 9.08 2.01 5.61
N GLU A 115 7.99 2.75 5.58
CA GLU A 115 7.07 2.88 6.70
C GLU A 115 5.62 2.60 6.30
N TRP A 116 4.84 2.17 7.26
CA TRP A 116 3.38 2.05 7.13
C TRP A 116 2.72 2.08 8.50
N GLN A 117 1.42 2.32 8.51
CA GLN A 117 0.58 2.16 9.69
C GLN A 117 -0.35 0.97 9.49
N ALA A 118 -0.51 0.17 10.52
CA ALA A 118 -1.43 -0.95 10.53
C ALA A 118 -2.57 -0.68 11.50
N SER A 119 -3.79 -1.09 11.14
CA SER A 119 -4.88 -1.15 12.09
C SER A 119 -4.59 -2.22 13.14
N GLN A 120 -5.31 -2.17 14.28
CA GLN A 120 -5.16 -3.20 15.32
C GLN A 120 -5.44 -4.61 14.78
N SER A 121 -6.39 -4.74 13.87
CA SER A 121 -6.72 -6.03 13.23
C SER A 121 -5.65 -6.51 12.24
N ALA A 122 -4.92 -5.59 11.59
CA ALA A 122 -3.88 -5.91 10.62
C ALA A 122 -2.50 -6.12 11.27
N ALA A 123 -2.23 -5.53 12.43
CA ALA A 123 -0.93 -5.61 13.09
C ALA A 123 -0.41 -7.06 13.27
N PRO A 124 -1.23 -8.05 13.70
CA PRO A 124 -0.76 -9.42 13.83
C PRO A 124 -0.25 -10.05 12.54
N PHE A 125 -0.78 -9.65 11.39
CA PHE A 125 -0.28 -10.09 10.09
C PHE A 125 1.18 -9.65 9.87
N TYR A 126 1.49 -8.39 10.13
CA TYR A 126 2.86 -7.87 9.97
C TYR A 126 3.82 -8.45 11.01
N GLU A 127 3.36 -8.66 12.23
CA GLU A 127 4.14 -9.29 13.28
C GLU A 127 4.54 -10.74 12.92
N ARG A 128 3.63 -11.50 12.31
CA ARG A 128 3.93 -12.84 11.79
C ARG A 128 4.95 -12.84 10.66
N LEU A 129 5.07 -11.74 9.93
CA LEU A 129 6.12 -11.57 8.91
C LEU A 129 7.48 -11.19 9.52
N GLY A 130 7.55 -10.95 10.83
CA GLY A 130 8.78 -10.60 11.55
C GLY A 130 8.98 -9.10 11.74
N TYR A 131 8.01 -8.26 11.40
CA TYR A 131 8.08 -6.82 11.65
C TYR A 131 7.65 -6.49 13.07
N VAL A 132 8.28 -5.48 13.65
CA VAL A 132 7.97 -5.00 15.00
C VAL A 132 7.30 -3.64 14.88
N GLY A 133 6.06 -3.54 15.36
CA GLY A 133 5.35 -2.28 15.43
C GLY A 133 5.86 -1.42 16.58
N ASP A 134 5.94 -0.11 16.36
CA ASP A 134 6.33 0.86 17.37
C ASP A 134 5.13 1.78 17.69
N PRO A 135 4.46 1.54 18.83
CA PRO A 135 3.29 2.35 19.21
C PRO A 135 3.65 3.77 19.66
N CYS A 136 4.92 4.01 19.99
CA CYS A 136 5.40 5.32 20.47
C CYS A 136 6.83 5.56 19.94
N PRO A 137 6.96 5.93 18.64
CA PRO A 137 8.23 5.87 17.91
C PRO A 137 9.33 6.76 18.51
N ASP A 138 9.01 7.91 19.08
CA ASP A 138 10.01 8.81 19.67
C ASP A 138 9.36 9.75 20.69
N PRO A 139 9.48 9.47 22.01
CA PRO A 139 8.90 10.33 23.04
C PRO A 139 9.56 11.71 23.13
N ASP A 140 10.78 11.87 22.64
CA ASP A 140 11.49 13.15 22.63
C ASP A 140 11.09 14.03 21.43
N HIS A 141 10.48 13.43 20.39
CA HIS A 141 10.01 14.09 19.18
C HIS A 141 8.54 13.75 18.93
N PRO A 142 7.62 14.34 19.70
CA PRO A 142 6.20 14.01 19.58
C PRO A 142 5.64 14.37 18.20
N PHE A 143 4.78 13.52 17.71
CA PHE A 143 4.06 13.72 16.45
C PHE A 143 2.88 14.66 16.67
N PHE A 144 2.77 15.69 15.83
CA PHE A 144 1.65 16.62 15.85
C PHE A 144 0.85 16.51 14.57
N GLU A 145 -0.46 16.49 14.70
CA GLU A 145 -1.39 16.46 13.58
C GLU A 145 -2.57 17.38 13.84
N ILE A 146 -2.95 18.16 12.84
CA ILE A 146 -4.19 18.91 12.82
C ILE A 146 -5.03 18.47 11.63
N THR A 147 -6.31 18.26 11.84
CA THR A 147 -7.25 17.96 10.77
C THR A 147 -7.72 19.27 10.13
N LEU A 148 -7.44 19.45 8.85
CA LEU A 148 -7.84 20.64 8.10
C LEU A 148 -9.19 20.51 7.41
N ALA A 149 -9.61 19.25 7.14
CA ALA A 149 -10.92 18.97 6.58
C ALA A 149 -11.93 18.70 7.70
N PRO A 150 -13.05 19.47 7.78
CA PRO A 150 -13.97 19.39 8.93
C PRO A 150 -14.70 18.05 9.07
N ASP A 151 -14.84 17.29 7.99
CA ASP A 151 -15.73 16.11 7.94
C ASP A 151 -15.03 14.76 8.21
N LEU A 152 -13.72 14.75 8.50
CA LEU A 152 -12.98 13.49 8.70
C LEU A 152 -13.18 12.86 10.08
N ARG A 153 -13.92 13.48 10.99
CA ARG A 153 -14.12 13.03 12.37
C ARG A 153 -15.58 12.70 12.73
N SER A 154 -16.46 12.63 11.77
CA SER A 154 -17.81 12.15 12.05
C SER A 154 -17.80 10.64 12.22
N PRO A 155 -18.36 10.11 13.32
CA PRO A 155 -18.45 8.68 13.56
C PRO A 155 -19.36 7.98 12.57
#